data_57923c5fb3256521430a5c345e0e4d76
#
_entry.id   57923c5fb3256521430a5c345e0e4d76
#
_cell.length_a   1.000
_cell.length_b   1.000
_cell.length_c   1.000
_cell.angle_alpha   90.00
_cell.angle_beta   90.00
_cell.angle_gamma   90.00
#
_symmetry.space_group_name_H-M   'P 1'
#
loop_
_entity.id
_entity.type
_entity.pdbx_description
1 polymer ?
#
loop_
_entity_poly.entity_id
_entity_poly.type
_entity_poly.pdbx_seq_one_letter_code
_entity_poly.pdbx_strand_id
1 'polypeptide(L)'
;MPVDAKATLVATDKAGNTREMRLVYKLKNVRYKKRTIAISDKFIQSKVAPLLNDVGARQGSPKELFLRVNKGLRKENEDKIAAITKKSTPSILWQGAFSQLSNSKVEANFADARTYTYNNETIDNAYHLGYDLSVTKHYPAEAANSGTVAFAGDLGIYGNTVILDHGLGLFTLYGHLSSIGVKVGDPVKQRQDIGKTGETGLAAGDHLHYGVYLNGVAILPVEWWDQKWINDNIQPKLEGQSGEAIAKSQESKAARKPARKRRR
;
A
#
# COMPACT_ATOMS: atom_id res chain seq x y z
N MET A 1 11.02 2.39 13.16
CA MET A 1 11.31 3.37 14.24
C MET A 1 12.12 2.67 15.32
N PRO A 2 13.04 3.35 16.05
CA PRO A 2 13.73 2.77 17.18
C PRO A 2 12.72 2.26 18.22
N VAL A 3 13.07 1.20 18.96
CA VAL A 3 12.19 0.59 19.98
C VAL A 3 11.86 1.58 21.11
N ASP A 4 12.69 2.61 21.30
CA ASP A 4 12.57 3.64 22.35
C ASP A 4 12.02 4.98 21.83
N ALA A 5 11.42 5.02 20.64
CA ALA A 5 10.85 6.25 20.12
C ALA A 5 9.72 6.74 21.04
N LYS A 6 9.79 8.02 21.48
CA LYS A 6 8.74 8.68 22.24
C LYS A 6 7.93 9.55 21.29
N ALA A 7 6.62 9.45 21.33
CA ALA A 7 5.73 10.31 20.56
C ALA A 7 4.99 11.26 21.52
N THR A 8 4.98 12.54 21.19
CA THR A 8 4.25 13.58 21.92
C THR A 8 3.32 14.29 20.95
N LEU A 9 2.06 14.44 21.32
CA LEU A 9 1.11 15.28 20.64
C LEU A 9 1.24 16.70 21.20
N VAL A 10 1.50 17.66 20.33
CA VAL A 10 1.54 19.08 20.69
C VAL A 10 0.37 19.78 20.01
N ALA A 11 -0.52 20.38 20.78
CA ALA A 11 -1.64 21.17 20.27
C ALA A 11 -1.42 22.63 20.64
N THR A 12 -1.51 23.52 19.62
CA THR A 12 -1.40 24.97 19.82
C THR A 12 -2.69 25.62 19.36
N ASP A 13 -3.30 26.47 20.19
CA ASP A 13 -4.47 27.25 19.82
C ASP A 13 -4.09 28.49 19.00
N LYS A 14 -5.11 29.23 18.54
CA LYS A 14 -4.91 30.46 17.75
C LYS A 14 -4.26 31.60 18.55
N ALA A 15 -4.28 31.55 19.86
CA ALA A 15 -3.67 32.53 20.76
C ALA A 15 -2.21 32.18 21.10
N GLY A 16 -1.70 31.03 20.60
CA GLY A 16 -0.33 30.56 20.84
C GLY A 16 -0.17 29.71 22.10
N ASN A 17 -1.24 29.41 22.85
CA ASN A 17 -1.15 28.51 23.99
C ASN A 17 -0.89 27.08 23.53
N THR A 18 0.08 26.43 24.14
CA THR A 18 0.49 25.09 23.77
C THR A 18 0.20 24.10 24.88
N ARG A 19 -0.34 22.94 24.51
CA ARG A 19 -0.51 21.78 25.41
C ARG A 19 0.15 20.57 24.82
N GLU A 20 0.93 19.88 25.63
CA GLU A 20 1.59 18.63 25.24
C GLU A 20 0.95 17.44 25.93
N MET A 21 0.83 16.33 25.19
CA MET A 21 0.35 15.06 25.71
C MET A 21 1.25 13.94 25.19
N ARG A 22 1.84 13.15 26.08
CA ARG A 22 2.60 11.96 25.71
C ARG A 22 1.64 10.92 25.16
N LEU A 23 1.90 10.43 23.95
CA LEU A 23 1.16 9.34 23.36
C LEU A 23 1.67 8.01 23.94
N VAL A 24 0.75 7.25 24.54
CA VAL A 24 1.03 5.87 24.97
C VAL A 24 0.77 4.96 23.77
N TYR A 25 1.81 4.28 23.31
CA TYR A 25 1.73 3.32 22.21
C TYR A 25 2.58 2.09 22.53
N LYS A 26 2.20 0.96 21.96
CA LYS A 26 2.94 -0.30 22.06
C LYS A 26 3.50 -0.66 20.69
N LEU A 27 4.81 -0.58 20.55
CA LEU A 27 5.50 -1.05 19.36
C LEU A 27 5.54 -2.58 19.38
N LYS A 28 5.08 -3.20 18.31
CA LYS A 28 5.29 -4.63 18.08
C LYS A 28 6.52 -4.79 17.19
N ASN A 29 7.47 -5.60 17.60
CA ASN A 29 8.59 -5.98 16.75
C ASN A 29 8.10 -7.00 15.71
N VAL A 30 7.76 -6.52 14.52
CA VAL A 30 7.29 -7.35 13.42
C VAL A 30 8.49 -7.73 12.56
N ARG A 31 8.69 -9.03 12.36
CA ARG A 31 9.70 -9.54 11.42
C ARG A 31 9.07 -9.68 10.04
N TYR A 32 9.52 -8.87 9.10
CA TYR A 32 9.14 -8.97 7.70
C TYR A 32 9.97 -10.02 6.97
N LYS A 33 9.40 -10.63 5.94
CA LYS A 33 10.12 -11.59 5.10
C LYS A 33 11.27 -10.90 4.37
N LYS A 34 12.38 -11.62 4.24
CA LYS A 34 13.52 -11.19 3.40
C LYS A 34 13.51 -12.03 2.15
N ARG A 35 13.67 -11.40 1.00
CA ARG A 35 13.74 -12.07 -0.30
C ARG A 35 14.97 -11.57 -1.06
N THR A 36 15.77 -12.50 -1.55
CA THR A 36 16.83 -12.20 -2.53
C THR A 36 16.29 -12.45 -3.92
N ILE A 37 16.45 -11.47 -4.81
CA ILE A 37 15.95 -11.48 -6.18
C ILE A 37 17.15 -11.33 -7.11
N ALA A 38 17.48 -12.40 -7.82
CA ALA A 38 18.51 -12.35 -8.84
C ALA A 38 17.99 -11.68 -10.11
N ILE A 39 18.67 -10.62 -10.53
CA ILE A 39 18.35 -9.86 -11.74
C ILE A 39 19.19 -10.38 -12.89
N SER A 40 18.55 -10.69 -14.01
CA SER A 40 19.20 -11.13 -15.25
C SER A 40 19.23 -10.05 -16.30
N ASP A 41 20.16 -10.15 -17.25
CA ASP A 41 20.23 -9.25 -18.43
C ASP A 41 18.91 -9.28 -19.21
N LYS A 42 18.31 -10.46 -19.37
CA LYS A 42 17.00 -10.60 -20.02
C LYS A 42 15.93 -9.77 -19.33
N PHE A 43 15.87 -9.80 -17.99
CA PHE A 43 14.91 -9.00 -17.21
C PHE A 43 15.20 -7.50 -17.38
N ILE A 44 16.47 -7.11 -17.34
CA ILE A 44 16.86 -5.70 -17.51
C ILE A 44 16.44 -5.20 -18.87
N GLN A 45 16.72 -5.93 -19.95
CA GLN A 45 16.37 -5.53 -21.31
C GLN A 45 14.86 -5.50 -21.56
N SER A 46 14.11 -6.47 -21.01
CA SER A 46 12.69 -6.61 -21.32
C SER A 46 11.76 -5.80 -20.39
N LYS A 47 12.19 -5.51 -19.14
CA LYS A 47 11.33 -4.90 -18.11
C LYS A 47 11.89 -3.60 -17.54
N VAL A 48 13.22 -3.45 -17.44
CA VAL A 48 13.85 -2.27 -16.84
C VAL A 48 14.12 -1.18 -17.86
N ALA A 49 14.84 -1.50 -18.93
CA ALA A 49 15.21 -0.52 -19.94
C ALA A 49 14.01 0.20 -20.60
N PRO A 50 12.88 -0.48 -20.90
CA PRO A 50 11.70 0.20 -21.46
C PRO A 50 11.08 1.27 -20.54
N LEU A 51 11.29 1.20 -19.21
CA LEU A 51 10.77 2.19 -18.25
C LEU A 51 11.55 3.52 -18.29
N LEU A 52 12.72 3.54 -18.90
CA LEU A 52 13.52 4.75 -19.10
C LEU A 52 13.09 5.41 -20.42
N ASN A 53 12.30 6.47 -20.34
CA ASN A 53 11.68 7.13 -21.50
C ASN A 53 12.70 7.83 -22.41
N ASP A 54 13.83 8.29 -21.86
CA ASP A 54 14.89 8.94 -22.61
C ASP A 54 15.89 7.92 -23.18
N VAL A 55 16.21 8.03 -24.46
CA VAL A 55 17.21 7.20 -25.14
C VAL A 55 18.58 7.33 -24.46
N GLY A 56 18.95 8.52 -24.01
CA GLY A 56 20.20 8.75 -23.24
C GLY A 56 20.19 8.04 -21.90
N ALA A 57 19.03 7.97 -21.24
CA ALA A 57 18.87 7.26 -19.96
C ALA A 57 18.99 5.74 -20.10
N ARG A 58 18.86 5.19 -21.33
CA ARG A 58 19.05 3.75 -21.61
C ARG A 58 20.50 3.35 -21.87
N GLN A 59 21.43 4.30 -21.87
CA GLN A 59 22.86 4.01 -22.03
C GLN A 59 23.47 3.63 -20.67
N GLY A 60 24.43 2.68 -20.71
CA GLY A 60 25.15 2.21 -19.54
C GLY A 60 25.10 0.69 -19.37
N SER A 61 25.74 0.21 -18.33
CA SER A 61 25.73 -1.21 -17.97
C SER A 61 24.35 -1.66 -17.49
N PRO A 62 24.02 -2.97 -17.59
CA PRO A 62 22.78 -3.51 -17.05
C PRO A 62 22.53 -3.14 -15.58
N LYS A 63 23.58 -3.16 -14.76
CA LYS A 63 23.53 -2.74 -13.35
C LYS A 63 23.10 -1.27 -13.19
N GLU A 64 23.68 -0.36 -14.00
CA GLU A 64 23.33 1.06 -13.96
C GLU A 64 21.89 1.31 -14.36
N LEU A 65 21.39 0.63 -15.41
CA LEU A 65 19.99 0.73 -15.85
C LEU A 65 19.04 0.30 -14.73
N PHE A 66 19.34 -0.84 -14.08
CA PHE A 66 18.55 -1.31 -12.96
C PHE A 66 18.52 -0.29 -11.82
N LEU A 67 19.66 0.28 -11.44
CA LEU A 67 19.76 1.25 -10.36
C LEU A 67 19.02 2.56 -10.66
N ARG A 68 19.04 3.05 -11.91
CA ARG A 68 18.25 4.22 -12.33
C ARG A 68 16.76 3.99 -12.12
N VAL A 69 16.26 2.81 -12.49
CA VAL A 69 14.85 2.47 -12.30
C VAL A 69 14.55 2.20 -10.82
N ASN A 70 15.31 1.32 -10.17
CA ASN A 70 14.98 0.88 -8.81
C ASN A 70 15.19 1.97 -7.73
N LYS A 71 16.06 2.94 -7.94
CA LYS A 71 16.25 4.11 -7.04
C LYS A 71 15.58 5.36 -7.60
N GLY A 72 15.94 5.80 -8.79
CA GLY A 72 15.49 7.06 -9.37
C GLY A 72 14.00 7.04 -9.68
N LEU A 73 13.59 6.24 -10.67
CA LEU A 73 12.21 6.18 -11.12
C LEU A 73 11.25 5.72 -9.98
N ARG A 74 11.69 4.77 -9.12
CA ARG A 74 10.90 4.36 -7.95
C ARG A 74 10.60 5.55 -7.05
N LYS A 75 11.62 6.35 -6.70
CA LYS A 75 11.42 7.53 -5.86
C LYS A 75 10.49 8.54 -6.51
N GLU A 76 10.67 8.83 -7.80
CA GLU A 76 9.78 9.72 -8.55
C GLU A 76 8.32 9.24 -8.52
N ASN A 77 8.09 7.92 -8.68
CA ASN A 77 6.75 7.36 -8.62
C ASN A 77 6.16 7.43 -7.21
N GLU A 78 6.94 7.17 -6.16
CA GLU A 78 6.52 7.31 -4.77
C GLU A 78 6.18 8.78 -4.43
N ASP A 79 6.99 9.75 -4.88
CA ASP A 79 6.72 11.18 -4.73
C ASP A 79 5.43 11.58 -5.47
N LYS A 80 5.18 11.02 -6.66
CA LYS A 80 3.94 11.24 -7.41
C LYS A 80 2.72 10.66 -6.70
N ILE A 81 2.83 9.44 -6.15
CA ILE A 81 1.76 8.86 -5.33
C ILE A 81 1.48 9.74 -4.12
N ALA A 82 2.52 10.17 -3.40
CA ALA A 82 2.38 11.07 -2.25
C ALA A 82 1.70 12.40 -2.63
N ALA A 83 2.00 12.95 -3.81
CA ALA A 83 1.36 14.17 -4.31
C ALA A 83 -0.12 13.97 -4.66
N ILE A 84 -0.47 12.86 -5.32
CA ILE A 84 -1.85 12.50 -5.66
C ILE A 84 -2.68 12.32 -4.37
N THR A 85 -2.13 11.59 -3.41
CA THR A 85 -2.82 11.21 -2.17
C THR A 85 -2.86 12.32 -1.09
N LYS A 86 -2.31 13.50 -1.38
CA LYS A 86 -2.48 14.70 -0.54
C LYS A 86 -3.85 15.35 -0.68
N LYS A 87 -4.53 15.14 -1.81
CA LYS A 87 -5.83 15.74 -2.12
C LYS A 87 -6.91 14.70 -1.97
N SER A 88 -7.57 14.66 -0.84
CA SER A 88 -8.65 13.71 -0.55
C SER A 88 -9.97 14.42 -0.31
N THR A 89 -11.04 13.73 -0.63
CA THR A 89 -12.40 14.13 -0.29
C THR A 89 -12.55 14.27 1.23
N PRO A 90 -13.17 15.35 1.76
CA PRO A 90 -13.28 15.58 3.21
C PRO A 90 -14.34 14.72 3.90
N SER A 91 -14.95 13.78 3.19
CA SER A 91 -15.98 12.87 3.71
C SER A 91 -15.61 11.41 3.39
N ILE A 92 -16.12 10.48 4.20
CA ILE A 92 -15.92 9.04 4.00
C ILE A 92 -16.76 8.58 2.80
N LEU A 93 -16.12 7.88 1.85
CA LEU A 93 -16.75 7.31 0.65
C LEU A 93 -16.91 5.79 0.72
N TRP A 94 -16.36 5.13 1.75
CA TRP A 94 -16.32 3.68 1.92
C TRP A 94 -17.19 3.20 3.09
N GLN A 95 -17.51 1.91 3.09
CA GLN A 95 -18.25 1.26 4.18
C GLN A 95 -17.73 -0.16 4.40
N GLY A 96 -17.61 -0.56 5.67
CA GLY A 96 -17.18 -1.91 6.05
C GLY A 96 -15.75 -2.24 5.64
N ALA A 97 -15.42 -3.53 5.61
CA ALA A 97 -14.10 -4.00 5.22
C ALA A 97 -13.85 -3.82 3.72
N PHE A 98 -12.59 -3.52 3.39
CA PHE A 98 -12.11 -3.54 2.02
C PHE A 98 -12.03 -4.98 1.52
N SER A 99 -12.24 -5.17 0.22
CA SER A 99 -12.20 -6.50 -0.38
C SER A 99 -10.80 -6.80 -0.91
N GLN A 100 -10.26 -7.96 -0.57
CA GLN A 100 -9.15 -8.54 -1.33
C GLN A 100 -9.65 -8.91 -2.73
N LEU A 101 -8.77 -8.89 -3.73
CA LEU A 101 -9.09 -9.36 -5.08
C LEU A 101 -9.65 -10.79 -5.03
N SER A 102 -10.78 -11.02 -5.68
CA SER A 102 -11.47 -12.32 -5.70
C SER A 102 -10.56 -13.42 -6.20
N ASN A 103 -10.63 -14.59 -5.58
CA ASN A 103 -9.86 -15.80 -5.94
C ASN A 103 -8.33 -15.63 -5.95
N SER A 104 -7.80 -14.54 -5.38
CA SER A 104 -6.37 -14.26 -5.41
C SER A 104 -5.61 -14.99 -4.32
N LYS A 105 -4.37 -15.35 -4.66
CA LYS A 105 -3.34 -15.83 -3.75
C LYS A 105 -2.32 -14.73 -3.48
N VAL A 106 -1.91 -14.54 -2.23
CA VAL A 106 -0.84 -13.62 -1.86
C VAL A 106 0.52 -14.21 -2.24
N GLU A 107 1.23 -13.56 -3.18
CA GLU A 107 2.57 -13.95 -3.60
C GLU A 107 3.67 -13.16 -2.87
N ALA A 108 3.44 -11.87 -2.61
CA ALA A 108 4.34 -11.04 -1.83
C ALA A 108 3.57 -10.16 -0.85
N ASN A 109 4.16 -9.95 0.33
CA ASN A 109 3.53 -9.19 1.40
C ASN A 109 4.04 -7.76 1.47
N PHE A 110 3.24 -6.91 2.11
CA PHE A 110 3.68 -5.57 2.51
C PHE A 110 4.94 -5.65 3.38
N ALA A 111 5.88 -4.73 3.15
CA ALA A 111 7.16 -4.60 3.82
C ALA A 111 8.13 -5.80 3.65
N ASP A 112 7.87 -6.72 2.69
CA ASP A 112 8.88 -7.70 2.30
C ASP A 112 10.19 -6.96 1.94
N ALA A 113 11.28 -7.27 2.65
CA ALA A 113 12.59 -6.69 2.40
C ALA A 113 13.25 -7.41 1.22
N ARG A 114 13.37 -6.71 0.09
CA ARG A 114 13.92 -7.24 -1.16
C ARG A 114 15.39 -6.85 -1.28
N THR A 115 16.28 -7.83 -1.40
CA THR A 115 17.70 -7.64 -1.76
C THR A 115 17.88 -8.06 -3.22
N TYR A 116 18.33 -7.15 -4.06
CA TYR A 116 18.57 -7.42 -5.48
C TYR A 116 20.02 -7.79 -5.70
N THR A 117 20.24 -8.89 -6.44
CA THR A 117 21.58 -9.34 -6.82
C THR A 117 21.72 -9.40 -8.33
N TYR A 118 22.90 -9.07 -8.82
CA TYR A 118 23.30 -9.18 -10.21
C TYR A 118 24.72 -9.76 -10.28
N ASN A 119 24.92 -10.82 -11.06
CA ASN A 119 26.18 -11.58 -11.10
C ASN A 119 26.68 -11.99 -9.70
N ASN A 120 25.77 -12.45 -8.84
CA ASN A 120 26.01 -12.83 -7.45
C ASN A 120 26.43 -11.69 -6.49
N GLU A 121 26.47 -10.45 -6.95
CA GLU A 121 26.72 -9.29 -6.10
C GLU A 121 25.41 -8.63 -5.66
N THR A 122 25.30 -8.23 -4.41
CA THR A 122 24.20 -7.37 -3.95
C THR A 122 24.36 -5.97 -4.56
N ILE A 123 23.35 -5.54 -5.29
CA ILE A 123 23.38 -4.24 -5.99
C ILE A 123 22.43 -3.21 -5.41
N ASP A 124 21.32 -3.65 -4.77
CA ASP A 124 20.35 -2.74 -4.18
C ASP A 124 19.41 -3.45 -3.20
N ASN A 125 18.66 -2.64 -2.43
CA ASN A 125 17.59 -3.10 -1.56
C ASN A 125 16.35 -2.23 -1.75
N ALA A 126 15.16 -2.82 -1.53
CA ALA A 126 13.90 -2.07 -1.48
C ALA A 126 12.90 -2.78 -0.55
N TYR A 127 11.88 -2.05 -0.13
CA TYR A 127 10.72 -2.62 0.57
C TYR A 127 9.52 -2.68 -0.37
N HIS A 128 8.71 -3.71 -0.20
CA HIS A 128 7.48 -3.86 -0.96
C HIS A 128 6.34 -3.07 -0.30
N LEU A 129 5.79 -2.05 -0.99
CA LEU A 129 4.81 -1.13 -0.41
C LEU A 129 3.35 -1.55 -0.68
N GLY A 130 3.10 -2.84 -0.84
CA GLY A 130 1.77 -3.40 -1.07
C GLY A 130 1.72 -4.92 -0.91
N TYR A 131 0.67 -5.51 -1.44
CA TYR A 131 0.54 -6.96 -1.63
C TYR A 131 0.55 -7.27 -3.12
N ASP A 132 1.28 -8.31 -3.53
CA ASP A 132 1.16 -8.86 -4.87
C ASP A 132 0.15 -10.02 -4.82
N LEU A 133 -0.94 -9.88 -5.56
CA LEU A 133 -2.07 -10.79 -5.59
C LEU A 133 -2.14 -11.49 -6.95
N SER A 134 -1.85 -12.80 -6.98
CA SER A 134 -1.88 -13.59 -8.21
C SER A 134 -3.22 -14.27 -8.42
N VAL A 135 -3.64 -14.30 -9.68
CA VAL A 135 -4.83 -14.97 -10.20
C VAL A 135 -4.53 -15.50 -11.60
N THR A 136 -5.52 -15.86 -12.38
CA THR A 136 -5.36 -16.11 -13.81
C THR A 136 -5.04 -14.81 -14.54
N LYS A 137 -4.34 -14.90 -15.68
CA LYS A 137 -3.97 -13.73 -16.49
C LYS A 137 -5.16 -12.88 -16.88
N HIS A 138 -4.96 -11.56 -16.87
CA HIS A 138 -5.95 -10.56 -17.27
C HIS A 138 -7.28 -10.69 -16.50
N TYR A 139 -7.18 -11.07 -15.22
CA TYR A 139 -8.33 -11.18 -14.34
C TYR A 139 -8.93 -9.79 -14.05
N PRO A 140 -10.25 -9.66 -13.91
CA PRO A 140 -10.88 -8.40 -13.52
C PRO A 140 -10.26 -7.85 -12.22
N ALA A 141 -9.72 -6.63 -12.27
CA ALA A 141 -9.25 -5.92 -11.09
C ALA A 141 -10.43 -5.14 -10.50
N GLU A 142 -10.86 -5.54 -9.31
CA GLU A 142 -12.05 -4.99 -8.64
C GLU A 142 -11.65 -3.89 -7.64
N ALA A 143 -12.44 -2.82 -7.56
CA ALA A 143 -12.33 -1.81 -6.52
C ALA A 143 -12.53 -2.44 -5.14
N ALA A 144 -11.56 -2.30 -4.24
CA ALA A 144 -11.61 -2.90 -2.90
C ALA A 144 -12.71 -2.31 -2.02
N ASN A 145 -13.09 -1.04 -2.24
CA ASN A 145 -14.23 -0.38 -1.64
C ASN A 145 -14.71 0.78 -2.53
N SER A 146 -15.83 1.40 -2.17
CA SER A 146 -16.35 2.56 -2.89
C SER A 146 -15.43 3.76 -2.75
N GLY A 147 -15.36 4.60 -3.78
CA GLY A 147 -14.50 5.77 -3.82
C GLY A 147 -14.60 6.53 -5.14
N THR A 148 -13.67 7.43 -5.36
CA THR A 148 -13.52 8.20 -6.60
C THR A 148 -12.15 7.96 -7.21
N VAL A 149 -12.05 7.81 -8.52
CA VAL A 149 -10.77 7.63 -9.20
C VAL A 149 -9.94 8.92 -9.11
N ALA A 150 -8.87 8.88 -8.34
CA ALA A 150 -7.91 9.98 -8.18
C ALA A 150 -6.81 9.97 -9.24
N PHE A 151 -6.48 8.80 -9.79
CA PHE A 151 -5.50 8.62 -10.85
C PHE A 151 -5.84 7.39 -11.71
N ALA A 152 -5.62 7.52 -13.01
CA ALA A 152 -5.72 6.42 -13.98
C ALA A 152 -4.72 6.67 -15.11
N GLY A 153 -3.71 5.80 -15.26
CA GLY A 153 -2.67 5.96 -16.27
C GLY A 153 -1.37 5.23 -15.94
N ASP A 154 -0.32 5.50 -16.71
CA ASP A 154 1.01 4.95 -16.45
C ASP A 154 1.68 5.64 -15.25
N LEU A 155 2.25 4.81 -14.38
CA LEU A 155 2.97 5.23 -13.17
C LEU A 155 4.33 4.52 -13.07
N GLY A 156 5.06 4.47 -14.16
CA GLY A 156 6.43 3.98 -14.23
C GLY A 156 6.60 2.55 -13.72
N ILE A 157 7.27 2.35 -12.58
CA ILE A 157 7.49 1.00 -12.03
C ILE A 157 6.18 0.26 -11.68
N TYR A 158 5.10 0.97 -11.37
CA TYR A 158 3.78 0.39 -11.12
C TYR A 158 3.00 0.10 -12.40
N GLY A 159 3.49 0.55 -13.58
CA GLY A 159 2.84 0.38 -14.87
C GLY A 159 1.47 1.08 -14.94
N ASN A 160 0.54 0.53 -15.72
CA ASN A 160 -0.81 1.03 -15.74
C ASN A 160 -1.44 0.88 -14.35
N THR A 161 -1.84 2.01 -13.78
CA THR A 161 -2.23 2.12 -12.37
C THR A 161 -3.53 2.89 -12.25
N VAL A 162 -4.39 2.41 -11.35
CA VAL A 162 -5.55 3.16 -10.82
C VAL A 162 -5.30 3.45 -9.36
N ILE A 163 -5.61 4.69 -8.91
CA ILE A 163 -5.63 5.06 -7.49
C ILE A 163 -7.04 5.58 -7.18
N LEU A 164 -7.65 5.02 -6.14
CA LEU A 164 -8.96 5.42 -5.65
C LEU A 164 -8.82 6.24 -4.36
N ASP A 165 -9.52 7.38 -4.31
CA ASP A 165 -9.75 8.17 -3.09
C ASP A 165 -10.99 7.63 -2.38
N HIS A 166 -10.83 7.20 -1.14
CA HIS A 166 -11.91 6.73 -0.27
C HIS A 166 -12.36 7.79 0.74
N GLY A 167 -11.75 8.97 0.68
CA GLY A 167 -12.01 10.08 1.59
C GLY A 167 -11.10 10.08 2.83
N LEU A 168 -10.99 11.24 3.47
CA LEU A 168 -10.20 11.49 4.68
C LEU A 168 -8.73 11.05 4.60
N GLY A 169 -8.12 11.14 3.41
CA GLY A 169 -6.73 10.78 3.17
C GLY A 169 -6.47 9.29 2.96
N LEU A 170 -7.52 8.46 2.89
CA LEU A 170 -7.41 7.02 2.63
C LEU A 170 -7.50 6.73 1.13
N PHE A 171 -6.50 6.01 0.59
CA PHE A 171 -6.43 5.64 -0.82
C PHE A 171 -6.06 4.18 -1.00
N THR A 172 -6.49 3.59 -2.13
CA THR A 172 -5.99 2.30 -2.61
C THR A 172 -5.37 2.43 -3.99
N LEU A 173 -4.30 1.68 -4.23
CA LEU A 173 -3.55 1.63 -5.48
C LEU A 173 -3.65 0.23 -6.10
N TYR A 174 -3.88 0.20 -7.40
CA TYR A 174 -4.02 -1.01 -8.23
C TYR A 174 -3.02 -0.90 -9.39
N GLY A 175 -1.88 -1.57 -9.26
CA GLY A 175 -0.77 -1.50 -10.22
C GLY A 175 -0.65 -2.71 -11.12
N HIS A 176 0.23 -2.60 -12.11
CA HIS A 176 0.58 -3.61 -13.13
C HIS A 176 -0.58 -4.01 -14.05
N LEU A 177 -1.61 -3.15 -14.18
CA LEU A 177 -2.79 -3.46 -14.98
C LEU A 177 -2.44 -3.62 -16.46
N SER A 178 -3.06 -4.60 -17.14
CA SER A 178 -3.00 -4.73 -18.59
C SER A 178 -3.92 -3.74 -19.29
N SER A 179 -5.04 -3.38 -18.65
CA SER A 179 -5.98 -2.37 -19.16
C SER A 179 -6.63 -1.63 -17.99
N ILE A 180 -6.97 -0.36 -18.23
CA ILE A 180 -7.71 0.50 -17.31
C ILE A 180 -9.12 0.68 -17.86
N GLY A 181 -10.14 0.45 -17.04
CA GLY A 181 -11.57 0.54 -17.40
C GLY A 181 -12.27 1.79 -16.87
N VAL A 182 -11.55 2.68 -16.18
CA VAL A 182 -12.11 3.89 -15.55
C VAL A 182 -11.23 5.11 -15.85
N LYS A 183 -11.76 6.30 -15.60
CA LYS A 183 -11.03 7.58 -15.76
C LYS A 183 -11.08 8.40 -14.48
N VAL A 184 -10.15 9.35 -14.35
CA VAL A 184 -10.08 10.27 -13.22
C VAL A 184 -11.42 11.00 -13.03
N GLY A 185 -11.90 11.02 -11.80
CA GLY A 185 -13.17 11.61 -11.39
C GLY A 185 -14.37 10.65 -11.40
N ASP A 186 -14.24 9.44 -11.97
CA ASP A 186 -15.32 8.46 -11.95
C ASP A 186 -15.60 7.99 -10.53
N PRO A 187 -16.86 7.96 -10.06
CA PRO A 187 -17.23 7.27 -8.85
C PRO A 187 -17.24 5.74 -9.11
N VAL A 188 -16.72 4.98 -8.16
CA VAL A 188 -16.73 3.52 -8.22
C VAL A 188 -17.37 2.93 -6.96
N LYS A 189 -17.99 1.76 -7.12
CA LYS A 189 -18.54 0.97 -6.02
C LYS A 189 -17.60 -0.16 -5.66
N GLN A 190 -17.70 -0.65 -4.43
CA GLN A 190 -17.00 -1.87 -4.01
C GLN A 190 -17.31 -3.03 -4.99
N ARG A 191 -16.30 -3.79 -5.36
CA ARG A 191 -16.38 -4.91 -6.34
C ARG A 191 -16.64 -4.51 -7.80
N GLN A 192 -16.67 -3.23 -8.11
CA GLN A 192 -16.74 -2.78 -9.48
C GLN A 192 -15.42 -3.05 -10.21
N ASP A 193 -15.49 -3.57 -11.44
CA ASP A 193 -14.31 -3.73 -12.29
C ASP A 193 -13.74 -2.35 -12.67
N ILE A 194 -12.45 -2.16 -12.44
CA ILE A 194 -11.71 -0.94 -12.76
C ILE A 194 -10.61 -1.15 -13.80
N GLY A 195 -10.40 -2.40 -14.21
CA GLY A 195 -9.39 -2.79 -15.18
C GLY A 195 -9.15 -4.29 -15.17
N LYS A 196 -8.01 -4.71 -15.69
CA LYS A 196 -7.57 -6.11 -15.67
C LYS A 196 -6.15 -6.22 -15.17
N THR A 197 -5.83 -7.29 -14.42
CA THR A 197 -4.47 -7.61 -14.01
C THR A 197 -3.55 -7.75 -15.21
N GLY A 198 -2.25 -7.61 -14.98
CA GLY A 198 -1.27 -7.68 -16.04
C GLY A 198 0.16 -7.69 -15.52
N GLU A 199 1.09 -7.31 -16.39
CA GLU A 199 2.52 -7.30 -16.11
C GLU A 199 3.21 -6.02 -16.62
N THR A 200 2.47 -4.90 -16.68
CA THR A 200 3.04 -3.60 -17.05
C THR A 200 3.94 -3.05 -15.95
N GLY A 201 4.85 -2.16 -16.27
CA GLY A 201 5.82 -1.64 -15.32
C GLY A 201 6.89 -2.66 -14.93
N LEU A 202 7.36 -2.63 -13.68
CA LEU A 202 8.43 -3.49 -13.17
C LEU A 202 7.87 -4.80 -12.58
N ALA A 203 7.11 -5.54 -13.38
CA ALA A 203 6.50 -6.82 -13.02
C ALA A 203 7.14 -7.99 -13.77
N ALA A 204 7.39 -9.10 -13.07
CA ALA A 204 7.96 -10.32 -13.65
C ALA A 204 6.90 -11.26 -14.26
N GLY A 205 5.63 -11.04 -13.97
CA GLY A 205 4.49 -11.82 -14.47
C GLY A 205 3.17 -11.16 -14.08
N ASP A 206 2.05 -11.71 -14.60
CA ASP A 206 0.70 -11.17 -14.38
C ASP A 206 0.29 -11.30 -12.91
N HIS A 207 0.01 -10.17 -12.27
CA HIS A 207 -0.53 -10.06 -10.91
C HIS A 207 -1.11 -8.66 -10.68
N LEU A 208 -1.85 -8.48 -9.59
CA LEU A 208 -2.25 -7.18 -9.09
C LEU A 208 -1.31 -6.75 -7.97
N HIS A 209 -0.63 -5.62 -8.13
CA HIS A 209 -0.02 -4.92 -7.00
C HIS A 209 -1.10 -4.08 -6.31
N TYR A 210 -1.40 -4.39 -5.04
CA TYR A 210 -2.41 -3.71 -4.23
C TYR A 210 -1.76 -2.97 -3.07
N GLY A 211 -1.88 -1.65 -3.05
CA GLY A 211 -1.39 -0.78 -1.98
C GLY A 211 -2.51 -0.06 -1.25
N VAL A 212 -2.30 0.25 0.04
CA VAL A 212 -3.16 1.15 0.82
C VAL A 212 -2.30 2.30 1.32
N TYR A 213 -2.80 3.51 1.19
CA TYR A 213 -2.11 4.74 1.57
C TYR A 213 -2.98 5.58 2.50
N LEU A 214 -2.37 6.16 3.52
CA LEU A 214 -3.02 7.14 4.39
C LEU A 214 -2.17 8.41 4.43
N ASN A 215 -2.73 9.53 3.96
CA ASN A 215 -2.04 10.82 3.88
C ASN A 215 -0.66 10.73 3.19
N GLY A 216 -0.58 10.00 2.09
CA GLY A 216 0.66 9.84 1.31
C GLY A 216 1.61 8.75 1.78
N VAL A 217 1.32 8.08 2.89
CA VAL A 217 2.17 7.03 3.45
C VAL A 217 1.56 5.66 3.19
N ALA A 218 2.34 4.73 2.65
CA ALA A 218 1.92 3.35 2.48
C ALA A 218 1.73 2.68 3.85
N ILE A 219 0.59 2.03 4.05
CA ILE A 219 0.21 1.36 5.29
C ILE A 219 -0.16 -0.10 5.03
N LEU A 220 -0.23 -0.90 6.09
CA LEU A 220 -0.47 -2.35 6.01
C LEU A 220 -1.88 -2.67 5.47
N PRO A 221 -2.00 -3.23 4.25
CA PRO A 221 -3.30 -3.47 3.62
C PRO A 221 -4.18 -4.50 4.34
N VAL A 222 -3.60 -5.54 4.95
CA VAL A 222 -4.36 -6.64 5.56
C VAL A 222 -5.27 -6.18 6.71
N GLU A 223 -4.94 -5.09 7.38
CA GLU A 223 -5.77 -4.50 8.44
C GLU A 223 -7.11 -3.99 7.88
N TRP A 224 -7.10 -3.48 6.66
CA TRP A 224 -8.29 -2.96 5.99
C TRP A 224 -9.20 -4.05 5.44
N TRP A 225 -8.72 -5.27 5.27
CA TRP A 225 -9.52 -6.45 4.89
C TRP A 225 -10.22 -7.09 6.10
N ASP A 226 -9.87 -6.71 7.33
CA ASP A 226 -10.43 -7.26 8.58
C ASP A 226 -11.51 -6.33 9.16
N GLN A 227 -12.79 -6.72 8.99
CA GLN A 227 -13.93 -5.99 9.54
C GLN A 227 -13.83 -5.80 11.05
N LYS A 228 -13.27 -6.80 11.75
CA LYS A 228 -13.09 -6.70 13.20
C LYS A 228 -12.06 -5.63 13.57
N TRP A 229 -10.96 -5.58 12.83
CA TRP A 229 -9.93 -4.55 13.05
C TRP A 229 -10.51 -3.13 12.80
N ILE A 230 -11.30 -2.95 11.74
CA ILE A 230 -11.97 -1.66 11.44
C ILE A 230 -12.91 -1.28 12.57
N ASN A 231 -13.75 -2.21 13.03
CA ASN A 231 -14.69 -1.95 14.12
C ASN A 231 -14.00 -1.63 15.45
N ASP A 232 -12.83 -2.19 15.71
CA ASP A 232 -12.10 -1.98 16.95
C ASP A 232 -11.17 -0.75 16.91
N ASN A 233 -10.68 -0.36 15.72
CA ASN A 233 -9.62 0.66 15.62
C ASN A 233 -10.03 1.93 14.86
N ILE A 234 -10.98 1.85 13.93
CA ILE A 234 -11.35 2.98 13.08
C ILE A 234 -12.73 3.52 13.45
N GLN A 235 -13.76 2.67 13.45
CA GLN A 235 -15.14 3.06 13.66
C GLN A 235 -15.36 3.92 14.92
N PRO A 236 -14.84 3.56 16.11
CA PRO A 236 -15.06 4.34 17.32
C PRO A 236 -14.49 5.76 17.25
N LYS A 237 -13.40 5.95 16.50
CA LYS A 237 -12.79 7.27 16.32
C LYS A 237 -13.59 8.16 15.37
N LEU A 238 -14.20 7.57 14.35
CA LEU A 238 -15.11 8.27 13.44
C LEU A 238 -16.41 8.69 14.12
N GLU A 239 -16.86 7.90 15.12
CA GLU A 239 -18.03 8.20 15.95
C GLU A 239 -17.73 9.17 17.10
N GLY A 240 -16.51 9.71 17.19
CA GLY A 240 -16.10 10.67 18.22
C GLY A 240 -15.91 10.07 19.62
N GLN A 241 -15.77 8.74 19.73
CA GLN A 241 -15.48 8.10 21.02
C GLN A 241 -14.07 8.44 21.50
N SER A 242 -13.94 8.78 22.81
CA SER A 242 -12.62 9.05 23.38
C SER A 242 -11.74 7.82 23.41
N GLY A 243 -10.40 8.01 23.33
CA GLY A 243 -9.44 6.91 23.41
C GLY A 243 -9.57 6.06 24.69
N GLU A 244 -9.98 6.66 25.82
CA GLU A 244 -10.24 5.95 27.07
C GLU A 244 -11.49 5.06 27.01
N ALA A 245 -12.56 5.52 26.37
CA ALA A 245 -13.77 4.72 26.16
C ALA A 245 -13.48 3.53 25.26
N ILE A 246 -12.65 3.71 24.21
CA ILE A 246 -12.20 2.64 23.33
C ILE A 246 -11.38 1.61 24.09
N ALA A 247 -10.40 2.02 24.90
CA ALA A 247 -9.57 1.13 25.70
C ALA A 247 -10.39 0.28 26.68
N LYS A 248 -11.30 0.91 27.43
CA LYS A 248 -12.22 0.20 28.35
C LYS A 248 -13.11 -0.81 27.63
N SER A 249 -13.62 -0.47 26.45
CA SER A 249 -14.42 -1.38 25.62
C SER A 249 -13.60 -2.60 25.15
N GLN A 250 -12.36 -2.41 24.75
CA GLN A 250 -11.48 -3.50 24.32
C GLN A 250 -11.08 -4.43 25.47
N GLU A 251 -10.78 -3.88 26.65
CA GLU A 251 -10.49 -4.66 27.87
C GLU A 251 -11.68 -5.51 28.31
N SER A 252 -12.89 -4.94 28.30
CA SER A 252 -14.11 -5.68 28.64
C SER A 252 -14.42 -6.81 27.66
N LYS A 253 -14.16 -6.62 26.37
CA LYS A 253 -14.30 -7.68 25.33
C LYS A 253 -13.24 -8.77 25.48
N ALA A 254 -12.01 -8.43 25.88
CA ALA A 254 -10.94 -9.39 26.14
C ALA A 254 -11.23 -10.26 27.36
N ALA A 255 -11.77 -9.66 28.43
CA ALA A 255 -12.16 -10.37 29.67
C ALA A 255 -13.34 -11.34 29.47
N ARG A 256 -14.20 -11.10 28.46
CA ARG A 256 -15.37 -11.95 28.16
C ARG A 256 -15.07 -13.15 27.27
N LYS A 257 -13.84 -13.33 26.75
CA LYS A 257 -13.47 -14.52 25.99
C LYS A 257 -13.38 -15.72 26.93
N PRO A 258 -14.21 -16.78 26.78
CA PRO A 258 -14.14 -17.98 27.62
C PRO A 258 -12.79 -18.64 27.42
N ALA A 259 -12.16 -19.07 28.52
CA ALA A 259 -10.92 -19.83 28.47
C ALA A 259 -11.12 -21.06 27.58
N ARG A 260 -10.33 -21.14 26.51
CA ARG A 260 -10.36 -22.28 25.58
C ARG A 260 -9.99 -23.53 26.37
N LYS A 261 -10.99 -24.40 26.72
CA LYS A 261 -10.75 -25.69 27.36
C LYS A 261 -9.72 -26.46 26.53
N ARG A 262 -8.52 -26.62 27.07
CA ARG A 262 -7.55 -27.60 26.53
C ARG A 262 -8.20 -28.96 26.61
N ARG A 263 -8.59 -29.55 25.50
CA ARG A 263 -8.88 -30.97 25.42
C ARG A 263 -7.54 -31.71 25.63
N ARG A 264 -7.53 -32.54 26.65
CA ARG A 264 -6.49 -33.56 26.84
C ARG A 264 -6.65 -34.66 25.83
#